data_8730ff9d7c40651f740f73a8d5335fa0
#
_entry.id   8730ff9d7c40651f740f73a8d5335fa0
#
_cell.length_a   1.000
_cell.length_b   1.000
_cell.length_c   1.000
_cell.angle_alpha   90.00
_cell.angle_beta   90.00
_cell.angle_gamma   90.00
#
_symmetry.space_group_name_H-M   'P 1'
#
loop_
_entity.id
_entity.type
_entity.pdbx_description
1 polymer ?
#
loop_
_entity_poly.entity_id
_entity_poly.type
_entity_poly.pdbx_seq_one_letter_code
_entity_poly.pdbx_strand_id
1 'polypeptide(L)'
;MTYYSTKTYGHNIGLACVFRQPNADHSHCHLLHGYSLAFRFTFGCNELDNKNWAVDFGGLKPLKKWLEDHFDHKTAVDKNDPHLDKLR
;
A
#
# COMPACT_ATOMS: atom_id res chain seq x y z
N MET A 1 -20.24 20.59 5.90
CA MET A 1 -20.03 19.27 6.56
C MET A 1 -19.11 18.43 5.68
N THR A 2 -18.20 17.70 6.28
CA THR A 2 -17.31 16.80 5.54
C THR A 2 -17.77 15.35 5.75
N TYR A 3 -17.83 14.60 4.66
CA TYR A 3 -18.22 13.20 4.68
C TYR A 3 -16.99 12.33 4.40
N TYR A 4 -16.91 11.19 5.09
CA TYR A 4 -15.79 10.27 4.94
C TYR A 4 -16.30 8.86 4.64
N SER A 5 -15.54 8.16 3.82
CA SER A 5 -15.74 6.73 3.57
C SER A 5 -14.40 6.02 3.62
N THR A 6 -14.38 4.79 4.10
CA THR A 6 -13.14 4.00 4.19
C THR A 6 -13.25 2.74 3.36
N LYS A 7 -12.13 2.38 2.73
CA LYS A 7 -11.97 1.10 2.04
C LYS A 7 -10.69 0.44 2.54
N THR A 8 -10.81 -0.81 2.97
CA THR A 8 -9.68 -1.60 3.44
C THR A 8 -9.40 -2.72 2.44
N TYR A 9 -8.15 -2.80 2.00
CA TYR A 9 -7.62 -3.96 1.30
C TYR A 9 -6.81 -4.76 2.31
N GLY A 10 -7.44 -5.81 2.85
CA GLY A 10 -6.85 -6.60 3.93
C GLY A 10 -5.82 -7.61 3.44
N HIS A 11 -5.27 -8.34 4.39
CA HIS A 11 -4.24 -9.36 4.08
C HIS A 11 -4.75 -10.46 3.16
N ASN A 12 -6.06 -10.68 3.11
CA ASN A 12 -6.69 -11.67 2.22
C ASN A 12 -6.57 -11.34 0.73
N ILE A 13 -6.22 -10.10 0.39
CA ILE A 13 -5.96 -9.71 -1.00
C ILE A 13 -4.66 -10.34 -1.51
N GLY A 14 -3.73 -10.64 -0.59
CA GLY A 14 -2.51 -11.34 -0.95
C GLY A 14 -1.41 -10.47 -1.55
N LEU A 15 -1.30 -9.21 -1.10
CA LEU A 15 -0.23 -8.32 -1.53
C LEU A 15 1.07 -8.67 -0.79
N ALA A 16 1.91 -9.47 -1.41
CA ALA A 16 3.18 -9.91 -0.84
C ALA A 16 4.31 -9.02 -1.30
N CYS A 17 5.04 -8.44 -0.36
CA CYS A 17 6.12 -7.50 -0.65
C CYS A 17 7.32 -7.79 0.25
N VAL A 18 8.51 -7.57 -0.26
CA VAL A 18 9.75 -7.70 0.49
C VAL A 18 10.30 -6.31 0.78
N PHE A 19 10.74 -6.09 2.01
CA PHE A 19 11.33 -4.83 2.46
C PHE A 19 12.72 -5.06 3.04
N ARG A 20 13.49 -4.00 3.05
CA ARG A 20 14.73 -3.91 3.79
C ARG A 20 14.89 -2.49 4.35
N GLN A 21 15.31 -2.38 5.61
CA GLN A 21 15.59 -1.10 6.28
C GLN A 21 17.07 -1.06 6.67
N PRO A 22 17.95 -0.50 5.82
CA PRO A 22 19.40 -0.60 6.01
C PRO A 22 19.91 0.07 7.29
N ASN A 23 19.18 1.07 7.81
CA ASN A 23 19.58 1.79 9.02
C ASN A 23 19.06 1.15 10.30
N ALA A 24 18.30 0.05 10.20
CA ALA A 24 17.74 -0.65 11.36
C ALA A 24 18.64 -1.80 11.81
N ASP A 25 19.93 -1.53 11.99
CA ASP A 25 20.93 -2.53 12.33
C ASP A 25 20.81 -3.06 13.76
N HIS A 26 20.01 -2.39 14.61
CA HIS A 26 19.67 -2.86 15.96
C HIS A 26 18.67 -4.03 15.96
N SER A 27 18.12 -4.39 14.83
CA SER A 27 17.15 -5.48 14.69
C SER A 27 17.34 -6.17 13.34
N HIS A 28 16.61 -7.28 13.13
CA HIS A 28 16.66 -8.00 11.86
C HIS A 28 15.96 -7.25 10.71
N CYS A 29 15.42 -6.05 10.95
CA CYS A 29 14.79 -5.23 9.90
C CYS A 29 15.78 -4.75 8.83
N HIS A 30 17.09 -4.82 9.09
CA HIS A 30 18.11 -4.53 8.07
C HIS A 30 18.26 -5.67 7.05
N LEU A 31 17.68 -6.83 7.33
CA LEU A 31 17.67 -7.97 6.41
C LEU A 31 16.46 -7.85 5.47
N LEU A 32 16.47 -8.64 4.40
CA LEU A 32 15.30 -8.75 3.54
C LEU A 32 14.19 -9.50 4.26
N HIS A 33 13.00 -8.90 4.31
CA HIS A 33 11.82 -9.47 4.95
C HIS A 33 10.64 -9.46 4.03
N GLY A 34 9.89 -10.56 4.00
CA GLY A 34 8.62 -10.65 3.31
C GLY A 34 7.47 -10.22 4.23
N TYR A 35 6.55 -9.47 3.67
CA TYR A 35 5.35 -9.01 4.36
C TYR A 35 4.11 -9.23 3.52
N SER A 36 3.00 -9.56 4.18
CA SER A 36 1.67 -9.47 3.60
C SER A 36 1.11 -8.11 3.95
N LEU A 37 0.82 -7.30 2.94
CA LEU A 37 0.41 -5.91 3.14
C LEU A 37 -1.10 -5.79 3.26
N ALA A 38 -1.53 -4.80 4.04
CA ALA A 38 -2.91 -4.34 4.08
C ALA A 38 -2.90 -2.82 4.00
N PHE A 39 -3.91 -2.26 3.32
CA PHE A 39 -4.06 -0.82 3.14
C PHE A 39 -5.45 -0.39 3.54
N ARG A 40 -5.53 0.73 4.24
CA ARG A 40 -6.80 1.37 4.54
C ARG A 40 -6.79 2.78 3.98
N PHE A 41 -7.75 3.06 3.13
CA PHE A 41 -7.92 4.38 2.52
C PHE A 41 -9.14 5.07 3.11
N THR A 42 -8.99 6.35 3.43
CA THR A 42 -10.08 7.20 3.86
C THR A 42 -10.30 8.27 2.79
N PHE A 43 -11.52 8.31 2.25
CA PHE A 43 -11.92 9.27 1.24
C PHE A 43 -12.80 10.33 1.89
N GLY A 44 -12.43 11.60 1.70
CA GLY A 44 -13.19 12.73 2.22
C GLY A 44 -13.79 13.56 1.10
N CYS A 45 -15.00 14.07 1.32
CA CYS A 45 -15.64 15.01 0.40
C CYS A 45 -16.56 15.96 1.16
N ASN A 46 -16.82 17.12 0.56
CA ASN A 46 -17.74 18.10 1.14
C ASN A 46 -19.19 17.87 0.69
N GLU A 47 -19.37 17.19 -0.43
CA GLU A 47 -20.68 16.87 -1.00
C GLU A 47 -20.72 15.42 -1.41
N LEU A 48 -21.83 14.73 -1.10
CA LEU A 48 -22.08 13.38 -1.57
C LEU A 48 -22.54 13.42 -3.03
N ASP A 49 -22.32 12.33 -3.75
CA ASP A 49 -22.79 12.22 -5.13
C ASP A 49 -24.31 12.01 -5.21
N ASN A 50 -24.83 11.81 -6.41
CA ASN A 50 -26.27 11.62 -6.63
C ASN A 50 -26.83 10.35 -6.03
N LYS A 51 -25.98 9.44 -5.55
CA LYS A 51 -26.35 8.22 -4.84
C LYS A 51 -26.10 8.31 -3.34
N ASN A 52 -25.75 9.50 -2.84
CA ASN A 52 -25.36 9.77 -1.45
C ASN A 52 -24.09 9.00 -1.04
N TRP A 53 -23.14 8.84 -1.96
CA TRP A 53 -21.86 8.21 -1.70
C TRP A 53 -20.74 9.24 -1.66
N ALA A 54 -19.80 9.08 -0.72
CA ALA A 54 -18.56 9.84 -0.71
C ALA A 54 -17.62 9.37 -1.81
N VAL A 55 -17.62 8.08 -2.10
CA VAL A 55 -16.86 7.47 -3.18
C VAL A 55 -17.59 6.22 -3.66
N ASP A 56 -17.54 5.96 -4.96
CA ASP A 56 -18.07 4.73 -5.54
C ASP A 56 -17.01 3.64 -5.46
N PHE A 57 -17.21 2.65 -4.59
CA PHE A 57 -16.27 1.56 -4.43
C PHE A 57 -16.11 0.71 -5.71
N GLY A 58 -17.14 0.66 -6.55
CA GLY A 58 -17.04 0.01 -7.86
C GLY A 58 -16.02 0.68 -8.76
N GLY A 59 -15.75 1.97 -8.56
CA GLY A 59 -14.76 2.74 -9.31
C GLY A 59 -13.34 2.59 -8.77
N LEU A 60 -13.12 1.79 -7.73
CA LEU A 60 -11.80 1.63 -7.12
C LEU A 60 -10.96 0.49 -7.71
N LYS A 61 -11.45 -0.18 -8.75
CA LYS A 61 -10.67 -1.24 -9.43
C LYS A 61 -9.29 -0.76 -9.89
N PRO A 62 -9.14 0.44 -10.46
CA PRO A 62 -7.81 0.95 -10.82
C PRO A 62 -6.89 1.11 -9.63
N LEU A 63 -7.41 1.48 -8.45
CA LEU A 63 -6.61 1.58 -7.22
C LEU A 63 -6.08 0.21 -6.80
N LYS A 64 -6.92 -0.82 -6.81
CA LYS A 64 -6.48 -2.18 -6.47
C LYS A 64 -5.38 -2.65 -7.43
N LYS A 65 -5.56 -2.42 -8.73
CA LYS A 65 -4.55 -2.77 -9.72
C LYS A 65 -3.26 -2.01 -9.49
N TRP A 66 -3.34 -0.72 -9.13
CA TRP A 66 -2.17 0.09 -8.82
C TRP A 66 -1.39 -0.50 -7.64
N LEU A 67 -2.11 -0.94 -6.57
CA LEU A 67 -1.49 -1.59 -5.42
C LEU A 67 -0.79 -2.88 -5.83
N GLU A 68 -1.44 -3.71 -6.64
CA GLU A 68 -0.86 -4.96 -7.14
C GLU A 68 0.39 -4.70 -7.97
N ASP A 69 0.33 -3.72 -8.88
CA ASP A 69 1.43 -3.41 -9.79
C ASP A 69 2.65 -2.82 -9.06
N HIS A 70 2.42 -2.11 -7.95
CA HIS A 70 3.49 -1.40 -7.24
C HIS A 70 4.04 -2.18 -6.05
N PHE A 71 3.26 -3.06 -5.45
CA PHE A 71 3.64 -3.72 -4.20
C PHE A 71 3.66 -5.24 -4.28
N ASP A 72 2.75 -5.85 -5.06
CA ASP A 72 2.66 -7.31 -5.07
C ASP A 72 3.85 -7.94 -5.79
N HIS A 73 4.50 -8.89 -5.13
CA HIS A 73 5.70 -9.56 -5.64
C HIS A 73 6.82 -8.56 -5.98
N LYS A 74 6.91 -7.48 -5.22
CA LYS A 74 7.93 -6.44 -5.41
C LYS A 74 8.86 -6.39 -4.21
N THR A 75 10.04 -5.84 -4.43
CA THR A 75 10.98 -5.52 -3.36
C THR A 75 10.97 -4.00 -3.17
N ALA A 76 10.55 -3.55 -1.98
CA ALA A 76 10.57 -2.14 -1.63
C ALA A 76 11.93 -1.81 -1.02
N VAL A 77 12.68 -0.93 -1.65
CA VAL A 77 14.06 -0.61 -1.29
C VAL A 77 14.19 0.89 -1.10
N ASP A 78 14.89 1.28 -0.03
CA ASP A 78 15.26 2.68 0.18
C ASP A 78 16.16 3.12 -0.99
N LYS A 79 15.88 4.31 -1.55
CA LYS A 79 16.69 4.88 -2.63
C LYS A 79 18.14 5.08 -2.22
N ASN A 80 18.42 5.19 -0.93
CA ASN A 80 19.75 5.38 -0.36
C ASN A 80 20.36 4.07 0.17
N ASP A 81 19.74 2.92 -0.12
CA ASP A 81 20.26 1.63 0.30
C ASP A 81 21.61 1.37 -0.39
N PRO A 82 22.69 1.06 0.37
CA PRO A 82 23.99 0.79 -0.25
C PRO A 82 24.02 -0.42 -1.16
N HIS A 83 23.01 -1.32 -1.05
CA HIS A 83 22.89 -2.51 -1.90
C HIS A 83 21.85 -2.36 -3.01
N LEU A 84 21.38 -1.12 -3.28
CA LEU A 84 20.30 -0.87 -4.24
C LEU A 84 20.59 -1.51 -5.60
N ASP A 85 21.80 -1.38 -6.12
CA ASP A 85 22.15 -1.91 -7.45
C ASP A 85 22.11 -3.43 -7.50
N LYS A 86 22.39 -4.10 -6.39
CA LYS A 86 22.33 -5.56 -6.29
C LYS A 86 20.90 -6.09 -6.16
N LEU A 87 19.97 -5.23 -5.75
CA LEU A 87 18.58 -5.59 -5.50
C LEU A 87 17.64 -5.28 -6.67
N ARG A 88 18.17 -4.68 -7.71
CA ARG A 88 17.40 -4.41 -8.94
C ARG A 88 17.15 -5.64 -9.77
#